data_a6d72f578a183494ba535d3aac769e22
#
_entry.id   a6d72f578a183494ba535d3aac769e22
#
_cell.length_a   1.000
_cell.length_b   1.000
_cell.length_c   1.000
_cell.angle_alpha   90.00
_cell.angle_beta   90.00
_cell.angle_gamma   90.00
#
_symmetry.space_group_name_H-M   'P 1'
#
loop_
_entity.id
_entity.type
_entity.pdbx_description
1 polymer ?
#
loop_
_entity_poly.entity_id
_entity_poly.type
_entity_poly.pdbx_seq_one_letter_code
_entity_poly.pdbx_strand_id
1 'polypeptide(L)'
;MKIQNIKACVFDVYGTLFDVNSAAAKCKEKLGSRWEGFANAWRTTQLEYTWLRSLMKKHKNFWEITEDSLDHTMETFKIKKEMRNELLNLYKELSPYPEVKECLEGLKAKKIKIAILSNGTPELLKGLVESNNIQNYFDDIFSIESVGIYKPDSKVYEMPIKKYDCKAENICFMSSNTWDVSGGGVFGYNAVWVNRLNKVFDKLSYKPKFVVNNLKELLTII
;
A
#
# COMPACT_ATOMS: atom_id res chain seq x y z
N MET A 1 -16.19 14.37 -12.84
CA MET A 1 -15.27 15.45 -12.40
C MET A 1 -13.85 14.98 -12.69
N LYS A 2 -12.95 15.85 -13.20
CA LYS A 2 -11.53 15.52 -13.44
C LYS A 2 -10.64 16.21 -12.41
N ILE A 3 -9.56 15.52 -12.02
CA ILE A 3 -8.50 16.11 -11.19
C ILE A 3 -7.61 16.94 -12.12
N GLN A 4 -7.38 18.19 -11.78
CA GLN A 4 -6.60 19.12 -12.63
C GLN A 4 -5.24 19.43 -12.00
N ASN A 5 -4.31 19.91 -12.83
CA ASN A 5 -2.99 20.39 -12.41
C ASN A 5 -2.14 19.34 -11.64
N ILE A 6 -2.27 18.07 -12.02
CA ILE A 6 -1.49 16.98 -11.42
C ILE A 6 -0.05 17.03 -11.93
N LYS A 7 0.91 17.07 -11.01
CA LYS A 7 2.35 16.88 -11.30
C LYS A 7 2.77 15.42 -11.18
N ALA A 8 2.21 14.70 -10.20
CA ALA A 8 2.54 13.29 -9.99
C ALA A 8 1.34 12.45 -9.52
N CYS A 9 1.31 11.20 -9.97
CA CYS A 9 0.48 10.13 -9.45
C CYS A 9 1.30 9.30 -8.48
N VAL A 10 0.87 9.23 -7.22
CA VAL A 10 1.57 8.55 -6.14
C VAL A 10 0.73 7.40 -5.63
N PHE A 11 1.29 6.19 -5.63
CA PHE A 11 0.57 4.96 -5.30
C PHE A 11 1.03 4.39 -3.96
N ASP A 12 0.07 4.03 -3.12
CA ASP A 12 0.31 3.02 -2.10
C ASP A 12 0.56 1.64 -2.76
N VAL A 13 1.17 0.71 -2.03
CA VAL A 13 1.61 -0.59 -2.58
C VAL A 13 0.69 -1.72 -2.15
N TYR A 14 0.67 -2.00 -0.85
CA TYR A 14 0.02 -3.18 -0.28
C TYR A 14 -1.50 -3.06 -0.26
N GLY A 15 -2.19 -3.87 -1.07
CA GLY A 15 -3.64 -3.81 -1.30
C GLY A 15 -4.05 -2.83 -2.40
N THR A 16 -3.14 -1.99 -2.90
CA THR A 16 -3.40 -1.00 -3.96
C THR A 16 -2.80 -1.42 -5.29
N LEU A 17 -1.49 -1.58 -5.38
CA LEU A 17 -0.82 -2.16 -6.56
C LEU A 17 -0.73 -3.68 -6.48
N PHE A 18 -0.46 -4.23 -5.29
CA PHE A 18 -0.23 -5.65 -5.04
C PHE A 18 -1.25 -6.24 -4.07
N ASP A 19 -1.73 -7.46 -4.37
CA ASP A 19 -2.69 -8.18 -3.55
C ASP A 19 -1.99 -8.85 -2.35
N VAL A 20 -2.17 -8.29 -1.17
CA VAL A 20 -1.58 -8.82 0.08
C VAL A 20 -2.17 -10.15 0.52
N ASN A 21 -3.39 -10.49 0.09
CA ASN A 21 -4.02 -11.76 0.43
C ASN A 21 -3.52 -12.91 -0.44
N SER A 22 -2.83 -12.60 -1.54
CA SER A 22 -2.33 -13.62 -2.47
C SER A 22 -1.34 -14.59 -1.80
N ALA A 23 -0.54 -14.12 -0.83
CA ALA A 23 0.38 -14.96 -0.07
C ALA A 23 -0.34 -16.04 0.74
N ALA A 24 -1.32 -15.63 1.56
CA ALA A 24 -2.08 -16.59 2.37
C ALA A 24 -3.01 -17.48 1.51
N ALA A 25 -3.53 -16.94 0.39
CA ALA A 25 -4.33 -17.72 -0.55
C ALA A 25 -3.54 -18.89 -1.19
N LYS A 26 -2.26 -18.69 -1.48
CA LYS A 26 -1.36 -19.77 -1.97
C LYS A 26 -1.21 -20.91 -0.96
N CYS A 27 -1.38 -20.65 0.34
CA CYS A 27 -1.35 -21.65 1.40
C CYS A 27 -2.74 -22.19 1.80
N LYS A 28 -3.79 -21.89 1.01
CA LYS A 28 -5.18 -22.28 1.32
C LYS A 28 -5.34 -23.78 1.63
N GLU A 29 -4.71 -24.64 0.87
CA GLU A 29 -4.77 -26.10 1.07
C GLU A 29 -4.23 -26.52 2.45
N LYS A 30 -3.17 -25.85 2.93
CA LYS A 30 -2.53 -26.12 4.21
C LYS A 30 -3.23 -25.48 5.39
N LEU A 31 -3.79 -24.26 5.20
CA LEU A 31 -4.51 -23.50 6.23
C LEU A 31 -5.98 -23.93 6.35
N GLY A 32 -6.53 -24.60 5.33
CA GLY A 32 -7.92 -25.03 5.26
C GLY A 32 -8.89 -23.86 5.31
N SER A 33 -10.07 -24.04 5.93
CA SER A 33 -11.09 -22.99 6.05
C SER A 33 -10.67 -21.76 6.86
N ARG A 34 -9.55 -21.82 7.58
CA ARG A 34 -9.03 -20.73 8.42
C ARG A 34 -8.23 -19.68 7.64
N TRP A 35 -7.92 -19.90 6.37
CA TRP A 35 -6.97 -19.08 5.61
C TRP A 35 -7.37 -17.61 5.53
N GLU A 36 -8.65 -17.31 5.29
CA GLU A 36 -9.13 -15.92 5.20
C GLU A 36 -9.04 -15.19 6.54
N GLY A 37 -9.50 -15.85 7.61
CA GLY A 37 -9.41 -15.30 8.96
C GLY A 37 -7.96 -15.05 9.37
N PHE A 38 -7.05 -15.99 9.06
CA PHE A 38 -5.64 -15.87 9.31
C PHE A 38 -5.01 -14.69 8.54
N ALA A 39 -5.26 -14.58 7.23
CA ALA A 39 -4.72 -13.51 6.39
C ALA A 39 -5.20 -12.13 6.87
N ASN A 40 -6.49 -12.01 7.20
CA ASN A 40 -7.06 -10.77 7.73
C ASN A 40 -6.46 -10.41 9.09
N ALA A 41 -6.33 -11.37 10.00
CA ALA A 41 -5.73 -11.15 11.31
C ALA A 41 -4.26 -10.74 11.18
N TRP A 42 -3.45 -11.42 10.35
CA TRP A 42 -2.06 -11.06 10.11
C TRP A 42 -1.94 -9.62 9.59
N ARG A 43 -2.72 -9.26 8.58
CA ARG A 43 -2.71 -7.90 8.03
C ARG A 43 -3.15 -6.85 9.06
N THR A 44 -4.18 -7.12 9.84
CA THR A 44 -4.66 -6.20 10.89
C THR A 44 -3.59 -5.99 11.95
N THR A 45 -3.02 -7.06 12.49
CA THR A 45 -1.94 -7.00 13.49
C THR A 45 -0.71 -6.26 12.95
N GLN A 46 -0.34 -6.49 11.67
CA GLN A 46 0.77 -5.79 11.04
C GLN A 46 0.53 -4.27 11.02
N LEU A 47 -0.65 -3.82 10.61
CA LEU A 47 -1.00 -2.39 10.60
C LEU A 47 -1.05 -1.80 12.02
N GLU A 48 -1.68 -2.48 12.97
CA GLU A 48 -1.71 -2.05 14.37
C GLU A 48 -0.30 -1.87 14.93
N TYR A 49 0.61 -2.80 14.66
CA TYR A 49 1.99 -2.70 15.12
C TYR A 49 2.74 -1.52 14.50
N THR A 50 2.47 -1.16 13.24
CA THR A 50 3.03 0.05 12.65
C THR A 50 2.59 1.31 13.39
N TRP A 51 1.30 1.42 13.70
CA TRP A 51 0.73 2.59 14.38
C TRP A 51 1.16 2.67 15.85
N LEU A 52 1.08 1.56 16.58
CA LEU A 52 1.48 1.50 17.99
C LEU A 52 2.97 1.83 18.14
N ARG A 53 3.84 1.28 17.30
CA ARG A 53 5.27 1.59 17.34
C ARG A 53 5.58 3.04 17.00
N SER A 54 4.83 3.65 16.05
CA SER A 54 4.93 5.08 15.76
C SER A 54 4.56 5.92 16.98
N LEU A 55 3.43 5.63 17.63
CA LEU A 55 2.98 6.31 18.85
C LEU A 55 3.95 6.14 20.03
N MET A 56 4.50 4.95 20.21
CA MET A 56 5.50 4.66 21.24
C MET A 56 6.90 5.20 20.92
N LYS A 57 7.12 5.72 19.71
CA LYS A 57 8.46 6.14 19.20
C LYS A 57 9.48 4.99 19.25
N LYS A 58 9.04 3.78 18.94
CA LYS A 58 9.83 2.53 18.92
C LYS A 58 9.79 1.92 17.53
N HIS A 59 10.38 2.63 16.58
CA HIS A 59 10.43 2.20 15.19
C HIS A 59 11.14 0.84 15.06
N LYS A 60 10.57 -0.03 14.26
CA LYS A 60 11.17 -1.19 13.61
C LYS A 60 10.84 -1.09 12.13
N ASN A 61 11.68 -1.62 11.26
CA ASN A 61 11.38 -1.62 9.84
C ASN A 61 10.16 -2.50 9.51
N PHE A 62 9.59 -2.28 8.34
CA PHE A 62 8.33 -2.95 7.95
C PHE A 62 8.48 -4.46 7.84
N TRP A 63 9.66 -4.99 7.49
CA TRP A 63 9.89 -6.42 7.41
C TRP A 63 9.87 -7.06 8.81
N GLU A 64 10.55 -6.47 9.77
CA GLU A 64 10.52 -6.94 11.18
C GLU A 64 9.09 -6.91 11.74
N ILE A 65 8.29 -5.88 11.41
CA ILE A 65 6.88 -5.82 11.81
C ILE A 65 6.07 -6.93 11.12
N THR A 66 6.36 -7.22 9.86
CA THR A 66 5.71 -8.33 9.13
C THR A 66 5.99 -9.67 9.79
N GLU A 67 7.23 -9.89 10.25
CA GLU A 67 7.64 -11.08 10.99
C GLU A 67 6.99 -11.15 12.38
N ASP A 68 7.10 -10.08 13.18
CA ASP A 68 6.51 -10.00 14.54
C ASP A 68 4.99 -10.25 14.49
N SER A 69 4.28 -9.66 13.51
CA SER A 69 2.84 -9.83 13.34
C SER A 69 2.45 -11.23 12.83
N LEU A 70 3.27 -11.84 11.99
CA LEU A 70 3.09 -13.23 11.57
C LEU A 70 3.21 -14.17 12.75
N ASP A 71 4.28 -14.04 13.54
CA ASP A 71 4.54 -14.89 14.69
C ASP A 71 3.38 -14.82 15.70
N HIS A 72 2.92 -13.61 16.03
CA HIS A 72 1.74 -13.40 16.87
C HIS A 72 0.47 -14.06 16.30
N THR A 73 0.22 -13.90 15.01
CA THR A 73 -0.98 -14.46 14.38
C THR A 73 -0.89 -15.99 14.29
N MET A 74 0.28 -16.55 14.01
CA MET A 74 0.49 -18.00 13.99
C MET A 74 0.23 -18.63 15.36
N GLU A 75 0.67 -17.98 16.43
CA GLU A 75 0.36 -18.43 17.81
C GLU A 75 -1.14 -18.38 18.09
N THR A 76 -1.79 -17.26 17.77
CA THR A 76 -3.23 -17.06 17.96
C THR A 76 -4.08 -18.12 17.23
N PHE A 77 -3.72 -18.44 15.98
CA PHE A 77 -4.43 -19.42 15.15
C PHE A 77 -3.92 -20.85 15.31
N LYS A 78 -2.92 -21.07 16.18
CA LYS A 78 -2.26 -22.36 16.39
C LYS A 78 -1.76 -22.98 15.06
N ILE A 79 -1.11 -22.16 14.24
CA ILE A 79 -0.49 -22.59 12.98
C ILE A 79 0.90 -23.17 13.30
N LYS A 80 1.25 -24.24 12.60
CA LYS A 80 2.53 -24.92 12.78
C LYS A 80 3.72 -24.02 12.39
N LYS A 81 4.77 -24.01 13.23
CA LYS A 81 5.96 -23.15 13.04
C LYS A 81 6.69 -23.39 11.70
N GLU A 82 6.59 -24.60 11.16
CA GLU A 82 7.20 -24.96 9.88
C GLU A 82 6.65 -24.12 8.70
N MET A 83 5.44 -23.57 8.81
CA MET A 83 4.84 -22.71 7.79
C MET A 83 5.39 -21.30 7.76
N ARG A 84 6.09 -20.85 8.81
CA ARG A 84 6.55 -19.47 8.97
C ARG A 84 7.35 -18.98 7.75
N ASN A 85 8.40 -19.71 7.40
CA ASN A 85 9.29 -19.29 6.31
C ASN A 85 8.57 -19.29 4.96
N GLU A 86 7.67 -20.24 4.73
CA GLU A 86 6.86 -20.30 3.51
C GLU A 86 5.96 -19.06 3.40
N LEU A 87 5.23 -18.69 4.46
CA LEU A 87 4.38 -17.52 4.48
C LEU A 87 5.17 -16.22 4.26
N LEU A 88 6.33 -16.08 4.91
CA LEU A 88 7.21 -14.93 4.72
C LEU A 88 7.74 -14.84 3.28
N ASN A 89 8.12 -15.96 2.68
CA ASN A 89 8.60 -15.96 1.30
C ASN A 89 7.50 -15.56 0.31
N LEU A 90 6.28 -16.07 0.50
CA LEU A 90 5.13 -15.69 -0.33
C LEU A 90 4.79 -14.20 -0.20
N TYR A 91 5.02 -13.59 0.96
CA TYR A 91 4.82 -12.15 1.16
C TYR A 91 5.78 -11.29 0.32
N LYS A 92 6.97 -11.80 0.01
CA LYS A 92 7.94 -11.16 -0.89
C LYS A 92 7.56 -11.26 -2.37
N GLU A 93 6.69 -12.21 -2.71
CA GLU A 93 6.32 -12.57 -4.09
C GLU A 93 4.86 -12.21 -4.40
N LEU A 94 4.38 -11.06 -3.90
CA LEU A 94 3.02 -10.61 -4.18
C LEU A 94 2.83 -10.34 -5.67
N SER A 95 1.66 -10.72 -6.17
CA SER A 95 1.26 -10.42 -7.55
C SER A 95 0.58 -9.05 -7.61
N PRO A 96 0.85 -8.24 -8.65
CA PRO A 96 0.10 -7.01 -8.88
C PRO A 96 -1.34 -7.36 -9.30
N TYR A 97 -2.27 -6.43 -9.07
CA TYR A 97 -3.60 -6.56 -9.65
C TYR A 97 -3.52 -6.50 -11.19
N PRO A 98 -4.41 -7.21 -11.91
CA PRO A 98 -4.30 -7.40 -13.36
C PRO A 98 -4.22 -6.11 -14.18
N GLU A 99 -4.89 -5.05 -13.70
CA GLU A 99 -4.97 -3.76 -14.41
C GLU A 99 -3.81 -2.80 -14.12
N VAL A 100 -2.91 -3.13 -13.21
CA VAL A 100 -1.83 -2.22 -12.76
C VAL A 100 -0.96 -1.80 -13.92
N LYS A 101 -0.49 -2.74 -14.73
CA LYS A 101 0.40 -2.45 -15.85
C LYS A 101 -0.25 -1.50 -16.85
N GLU A 102 -1.49 -1.78 -17.26
CA GLU A 102 -2.25 -0.93 -18.19
C GLU A 102 -2.45 0.49 -17.65
N CYS A 103 -2.74 0.61 -16.34
CA CYS A 103 -2.85 1.93 -15.69
C CYS A 103 -1.53 2.70 -15.75
N LEU A 104 -0.41 2.05 -15.41
CA LEU A 104 0.92 2.68 -15.43
C LEU A 104 1.33 3.11 -16.85
N GLU A 105 1.06 2.29 -17.85
CA GLU A 105 1.26 2.61 -19.28
C GLU A 105 0.46 3.84 -19.69
N GLY A 106 -0.82 3.90 -19.33
CA GLY A 106 -1.70 5.03 -19.61
C GLY A 106 -1.22 6.33 -18.97
N LEU A 107 -0.70 6.28 -17.72
CA LEU A 107 -0.13 7.45 -17.06
C LEU A 107 1.18 7.91 -17.70
N LYS A 108 2.06 6.98 -18.10
CA LYS A 108 3.30 7.31 -18.84
C LYS A 108 2.99 7.99 -20.19
N ALA A 109 1.96 7.51 -20.91
CA ALA A 109 1.52 8.14 -22.16
C ALA A 109 1.06 9.60 -21.96
N LYS A 110 0.50 9.91 -20.79
CA LYS A 110 0.12 11.29 -20.38
C LYS A 110 1.32 12.12 -19.88
N LYS A 111 2.53 11.54 -19.82
CA LYS A 111 3.76 12.20 -19.32
C LYS A 111 3.65 12.69 -17.87
N ILE A 112 2.84 12.01 -17.04
CA ILE A 112 2.69 12.30 -15.62
C ILE A 112 3.77 11.52 -14.86
N LYS A 113 4.39 12.14 -13.86
CA LYS A 113 5.32 11.47 -12.95
C LYS A 113 4.58 10.40 -12.15
N ILE A 114 5.21 9.23 -12.00
CA ILE A 114 4.61 8.09 -11.29
C ILE A 114 5.55 7.69 -10.16
N ALA A 115 5.02 7.62 -8.95
CA ALA A 115 5.81 7.22 -7.80
C ALA A 115 5.06 6.26 -6.88
N ILE A 116 5.84 5.55 -6.09
CA ILE A 116 5.37 4.75 -4.94
C ILE A 116 5.58 5.55 -3.66
N LEU A 117 4.63 5.48 -2.73
CA LEU A 117 4.76 5.93 -1.34
C LEU A 117 4.25 4.81 -0.43
N SER A 118 5.13 4.15 0.30
CA SER A 118 4.80 2.91 1.00
C SER A 118 5.44 2.79 2.38
N ASN A 119 4.77 2.01 3.23
CA ASN A 119 5.32 1.55 4.51
C ASN A 119 6.42 0.48 4.33
N GLY A 120 6.54 -0.15 3.16
CA GLY A 120 7.53 -1.19 2.88
C GLY A 120 8.96 -0.71 2.91
N THR A 121 9.90 -1.61 3.23
CA THR A 121 11.34 -1.29 3.16
C THR A 121 11.79 -1.10 1.70
N PRO A 122 12.88 -0.36 1.45
CA PRO A 122 13.39 -0.17 0.07
C PRO A 122 13.63 -1.50 -0.66
N GLU A 123 14.16 -2.50 0.03
CA GLU A 123 14.49 -3.82 -0.53
C GLU A 123 13.20 -4.57 -0.94
N LEU A 124 12.17 -4.56 -0.09
CA LEU A 124 10.87 -5.17 -0.40
C LEU A 124 10.22 -4.50 -1.61
N LEU A 125 10.19 -3.17 -1.63
CA LEU A 125 9.56 -2.41 -2.71
C LEU A 125 10.28 -2.64 -4.03
N LYS A 126 11.62 -2.60 -4.01
CA LYS A 126 12.46 -2.89 -5.18
C LYS A 126 12.21 -4.31 -5.68
N GLY A 127 12.26 -5.30 -4.79
CA GLY A 127 12.01 -6.71 -5.14
C GLY A 127 10.64 -6.91 -5.78
N LEU A 128 9.58 -6.29 -5.25
CA LEU A 128 8.23 -6.41 -5.79
C LEU A 128 8.11 -5.82 -7.21
N VAL A 129 8.67 -4.64 -7.46
CA VAL A 129 8.53 -4.02 -8.80
C VAL A 129 9.42 -4.71 -9.84
N GLU A 130 10.61 -5.21 -9.45
CA GLU A 130 11.53 -5.91 -10.34
C GLU A 130 11.02 -7.31 -10.72
N SER A 131 10.55 -8.09 -9.74
CA SER A 131 10.03 -9.45 -9.99
C SER A 131 8.78 -9.46 -10.88
N ASN A 132 8.05 -8.33 -10.92
CA ASN A 132 6.86 -8.18 -11.76
C ASN A 132 7.10 -7.35 -13.04
N ASN A 133 8.36 -6.98 -13.35
CA ASN A 133 8.76 -6.23 -14.55
C ASN A 133 8.02 -4.88 -14.71
N ILE A 134 7.75 -4.18 -13.61
CA ILE A 134 7.08 -2.86 -13.63
C ILE A 134 7.95 -1.71 -13.10
N GLN A 135 9.22 -1.98 -12.75
CA GLN A 135 10.14 -0.98 -12.17
C GLN A 135 10.32 0.25 -13.08
N ASN A 136 10.32 0.07 -14.40
CA ASN A 136 10.56 1.14 -15.37
C ASN A 136 9.40 2.16 -15.50
N TYR A 137 8.25 1.86 -14.89
CA TYR A 137 7.14 2.82 -14.87
C TYR A 137 7.30 3.87 -13.78
N PHE A 138 8.02 3.59 -12.71
CA PHE A 138 8.15 4.49 -11.57
C PHE A 138 9.35 5.43 -11.72
N ASP A 139 9.09 6.72 -11.54
CA ASP A 139 10.12 7.75 -11.49
C ASP A 139 10.81 7.78 -10.13
N ASP A 140 10.08 7.49 -9.03
CA ASP A 140 10.59 7.45 -7.66
C ASP A 140 9.87 6.38 -6.83
N ILE A 141 10.57 5.84 -5.83
CA ILE A 141 10.02 4.93 -4.81
C ILE A 141 10.34 5.50 -3.44
N PHE A 142 9.31 5.95 -2.73
CA PHE A 142 9.42 6.49 -1.38
C PHE A 142 9.06 5.43 -0.36
N SER A 143 10.03 5.09 0.49
CA SER A 143 9.85 4.24 1.68
C SER A 143 9.83 5.10 2.94
N ILE A 144 8.96 4.77 3.89
CA ILE A 144 8.89 5.44 5.19
C ILE A 144 10.17 5.29 6.00
N GLU A 145 11.02 4.33 5.64
CA GLU A 145 12.29 4.12 6.35
C GLU A 145 13.18 5.36 6.33
N SER A 146 13.06 6.22 5.31
CA SER A 146 13.79 7.48 5.24
C SER A 146 13.35 8.53 6.27
N VAL A 147 12.15 8.39 6.84
CA VAL A 147 11.60 9.30 7.87
C VAL A 147 11.39 8.63 9.22
N GLY A 148 11.49 7.31 9.30
CA GLY A 148 11.43 6.53 10.55
C GLY A 148 10.07 6.57 11.26
N ILE A 149 8.99 6.81 10.52
CA ILE A 149 7.63 6.81 11.03
C ILE A 149 6.67 6.32 9.96
N TYR A 150 5.58 5.63 10.38
CA TYR A 150 4.62 5.04 9.47
C TYR A 150 3.50 6.01 9.05
N LYS A 151 2.91 5.77 7.87
CA LYS A 151 1.62 6.35 7.53
C LYS A 151 0.61 6.05 8.67
N PRO A 152 -0.29 6.98 9.02
CA PRO A 152 -0.62 8.22 8.30
C PRO A 152 0.09 9.48 8.84
N ASP A 153 1.30 9.41 9.35
CA ASP A 153 2.05 10.62 9.77
C ASP A 153 2.32 11.54 8.58
N SER A 154 2.15 12.85 8.78
CA SER A 154 2.30 13.88 7.74
C SER A 154 3.69 13.90 7.09
N LYS A 155 4.75 13.57 7.85
CA LYS A 155 6.13 13.50 7.35
C LYS A 155 6.27 12.55 6.18
N VAL A 156 5.47 11.49 6.14
CA VAL A 156 5.47 10.52 5.04
C VAL A 156 4.90 11.16 3.77
N TYR A 157 3.79 11.86 3.88
CA TYR A 157 3.17 12.54 2.73
C TYR A 157 3.94 13.79 2.27
N GLU A 158 4.84 14.33 3.09
CA GLU A 158 5.75 15.40 2.67
C GLU A 158 6.79 14.96 1.64
N MET A 159 7.15 13.68 1.59
CA MET A 159 8.26 13.19 0.76
C MET A 159 8.06 13.47 -0.73
N PRO A 160 6.92 13.12 -1.36
CA PRO A 160 6.68 13.41 -2.77
C PRO A 160 6.63 14.91 -3.08
N ILE A 161 6.01 15.75 -2.22
CA ILE A 161 5.93 17.19 -2.49
C ILE A 161 7.29 17.88 -2.41
N LYS A 162 8.16 17.44 -1.49
CA LYS A 162 9.55 17.91 -1.42
C LYS A 162 10.36 17.51 -2.65
N LYS A 163 10.20 16.27 -3.10
CA LYS A 163 10.92 15.74 -4.28
C LYS A 163 10.51 16.45 -5.57
N TYR A 164 9.21 16.68 -5.75
CA TYR A 164 8.68 17.24 -6.99
C TYR A 164 8.51 18.76 -6.96
N ASP A 165 8.92 19.41 -5.88
CA ASP A 165 8.76 20.84 -5.66
C ASP A 165 7.36 21.32 -6.07
N CYS A 166 6.34 20.84 -5.34
CA CYS A 166 4.96 21.10 -5.66
C CYS A 166 4.08 21.21 -4.41
N LYS A 167 2.86 21.70 -4.58
CA LYS A 167 1.87 21.72 -3.51
C LYS A 167 1.22 20.34 -3.37
N ALA A 168 0.64 20.08 -2.19
CA ALA A 168 -0.07 18.84 -1.92
C ALA A 168 -1.21 18.59 -2.94
N GLU A 169 -1.95 19.62 -3.32
CA GLU A 169 -3.04 19.57 -4.31
C GLU A 169 -2.59 19.17 -5.73
N ASN A 170 -1.28 19.17 -6.03
CA ASN A 170 -0.74 18.72 -7.30
C ASN A 170 -0.41 17.22 -7.31
N ILE A 171 -0.61 16.52 -6.18
CA ILE A 171 -0.43 15.08 -6.08
C ILE A 171 -1.79 14.39 -6.17
N CYS A 172 -1.92 13.46 -7.12
CA CYS A 172 -2.99 12.47 -7.14
C CYS A 172 -2.50 11.24 -6.39
N PHE A 173 -3.09 10.94 -5.23
CA PHE A 173 -2.68 9.84 -4.37
C PHE A 173 -3.71 8.72 -4.39
N MET A 174 -3.28 7.50 -4.70
CA MET A 174 -4.14 6.32 -4.79
C MET A 174 -3.84 5.34 -3.68
N SER A 175 -4.87 4.97 -2.93
CA SER A 175 -4.80 3.86 -1.98
C SER A 175 -6.13 3.11 -1.90
N SER A 176 -6.07 1.80 -1.68
CA SER A 176 -7.23 0.98 -1.33
C SER A 176 -7.51 0.98 0.18
N ASN A 177 -6.53 1.42 0.97
CA ASN A 177 -6.64 1.49 2.41
C ASN A 177 -7.31 2.82 2.81
N THR A 178 -8.50 2.74 3.42
CA THR A 178 -9.33 3.91 3.76
C THR A 178 -8.63 4.87 4.72
N TRP A 179 -7.88 4.33 5.69
CA TRP A 179 -7.07 5.11 6.62
C TRP A 179 -5.93 5.88 5.92
N ASP A 180 -5.32 5.31 4.87
CA ASP A 180 -4.25 5.94 4.10
C ASP A 180 -4.80 7.02 3.14
N VAL A 181 -5.96 6.75 2.52
CA VAL A 181 -6.73 7.78 1.78
C VAL A 181 -7.09 8.96 2.69
N SER A 182 -7.52 8.66 3.92
CA SER A 182 -7.84 9.68 4.91
C SER A 182 -6.60 10.51 5.29
N GLY A 183 -5.47 9.84 5.56
CA GLY A 183 -4.21 10.51 5.89
C GLY A 183 -3.72 11.43 4.76
N GLY A 184 -3.65 10.91 3.54
CA GLY A 184 -3.25 11.70 2.36
C GLY A 184 -4.22 12.84 2.06
N GLY A 185 -5.52 12.60 2.23
CA GLY A 185 -6.56 13.60 2.01
C GLY A 185 -6.55 14.73 3.04
N VAL A 186 -6.37 14.41 4.33
CA VAL A 186 -6.19 15.41 5.41
C VAL A 186 -4.91 16.22 5.20
N PHE A 187 -3.86 15.59 4.70
CA PHE A 187 -2.60 16.26 4.34
C PHE A 187 -2.77 17.26 3.17
N GLY A 188 -3.80 17.10 2.33
CA GLY A 188 -4.12 17.99 1.22
C GLY A 188 -3.95 17.39 -0.18
N TYR A 189 -3.69 16.10 -0.30
CA TYR A 189 -3.63 15.41 -1.59
C TYR A 189 -5.01 15.30 -2.26
N ASN A 190 -5.04 15.22 -3.59
CA ASN A 190 -6.18 14.68 -4.32
C ASN A 190 -6.21 13.16 -4.12
N ALA A 191 -6.72 12.73 -2.97
CA ALA A 191 -6.75 11.33 -2.60
C ALA A 191 -7.90 10.60 -3.31
N VAL A 192 -7.55 9.52 -4.00
CA VAL A 192 -8.47 8.63 -4.72
C VAL A 192 -8.57 7.31 -3.95
N TRP A 193 -9.78 6.94 -3.58
CA TRP A 193 -10.02 5.64 -2.98
C TRP A 193 -10.24 4.55 -4.03
N VAL A 194 -9.36 3.56 -4.05
CA VAL A 194 -9.50 2.39 -4.94
C VAL A 194 -10.30 1.32 -4.21
N ASN A 195 -11.63 1.39 -4.32
CA ASN A 195 -12.57 0.53 -3.60
C ASN A 195 -12.87 -0.78 -4.34
N ARG A 196 -11.90 -1.67 -4.43
CA ARG A 196 -11.99 -2.94 -5.15
C ARG A 196 -13.06 -3.89 -4.62
N LEU A 197 -13.40 -3.80 -3.34
CA LEU A 197 -14.26 -4.76 -2.64
C LEU A 197 -15.61 -4.17 -2.25
N ASN A 198 -15.98 -3.02 -2.81
CA ASN A 198 -17.22 -2.31 -2.52
C ASN A 198 -17.47 -2.16 -1.00
N LYS A 199 -16.41 -1.80 -0.27
CA LYS A 199 -16.46 -1.59 1.19
C LYS A 199 -17.03 -0.23 1.54
N VAL A 200 -17.43 -0.07 2.80
CA VAL A 200 -17.79 1.23 3.39
C VAL A 200 -16.51 1.97 3.75
N PHE A 201 -16.46 3.28 3.46
CA PHE A 201 -15.34 4.13 3.86
C PHE A 201 -15.33 4.39 5.37
N ASP A 202 -14.14 4.48 5.97
CA ASP A 202 -13.99 4.75 7.39
C ASP A 202 -14.60 6.10 7.80
N LYS A 203 -15.04 6.20 9.05
CA LYS A 203 -15.57 7.43 9.65
C LYS A 203 -14.45 8.30 10.26
N LEU A 204 -13.35 8.47 9.48
CA LEU A 204 -12.25 9.35 9.82
C LEU A 204 -12.50 10.80 9.34
N SER A 205 -11.58 11.72 9.62
CA SER A 205 -11.73 13.16 9.38
C SER A 205 -11.68 13.57 7.90
N TYR A 206 -11.80 12.63 6.96
CA TYR A 206 -11.76 12.87 5.52
C TYR A 206 -12.85 12.08 4.80
N LYS A 207 -13.38 12.66 3.74
CA LYS A 207 -14.30 11.99 2.82
C LYS A 207 -13.70 12.05 1.40
N PRO A 208 -13.42 10.93 0.75
CA PRO A 208 -12.82 10.93 -0.58
C PRO A 208 -13.75 11.59 -1.59
N LYS A 209 -13.21 12.50 -2.39
CA LYS A 209 -13.91 13.13 -3.52
C LYS A 209 -13.95 12.21 -4.75
N PHE A 210 -12.99 11.32 -4.84
CA PHE A 210 -12.81 10.40 -5.97
C PHE A 210 -12.78 8.97 -5.45
N VAL A 211 -13.64 8.14 -6.02
CA VAL A 211 -13.72 6.71 -5.74
C VAL A 211 -13.71 5.98 -7.07
N VAL A 212 -12.85 4.97 -7.19
CA VAL A 212 -12.75 4.11 -8.36
C VAL A 212 -12.79 2.65 -7.90
N ASN A 213 -13.32 1.74 -8.74
CA ASN A 213 -13.40 0.32 -8.39
C ASN A 213 -12.10 -0.42 -8.72
N ASN A 214 -11.32 0.12 -9.66
CA ASN A 214 -10.01 -0.39 -10.06
C ASN A 214 -9.16 0.75 -10.65
N LEU A 215 -7.87 0.48 -10.87
CA LEU A 215 -6.95 1.51 -11.33
C LEU A 215 -7.13 1.92 -12.81
N LYS A 216 -7.84 1.16 -13.66
CA LYS A 216 -8.15 1.60 -15.03
C LYS A 216 -9.03 2.85 -15.04
N GLU A 217 -9.97 2.93 -14.09
CA GLU A 217 -10.87 4.07 -13.98
C GLU A 217 -10.13 5.37 -13.65
N LEU A 218 -8.93 5.29 -13.04
CA LEU A 218 -8.08 6.44 -12.77
C LEU A 218 -7.80 7.27 -14.03
N LEU A 219 -7.56 6.60 -15.17
CA LEU A 219 -7.26 7.25 -16.44
C LEU A 219 -8.40 8.14 -16.97
N THR A 220 -9.61 7.94 -16.47
CA THR A 220 -10.81 8.71 -16.86
C THR A 220 -10.99 9.99 -16.04
N ILE A 221 -10.38 10.04 -14.84
CA ILE A 221 -10.52 11.16 -13.90
C ILE A 221 -9.28 12.06 -13.82
N ILE A 222 -8.22 11.70 -14.56
CA ILE A 222 -6.98 12.48 -14.70
C ILE A 222 -6.89 13.12 -16.09
#